data_b1fd0c08d777e95462a64509e74964d3
#
_entry.id   b1fd0c08d777e95462a64509e74964d3
#
_cell.length_a   1.000
_cell.length_b   1.000
_cell.length_c   1.000
_cell.angle_alpha   90.00
_cell.angle_beta   90.00
_cell.angle_gamma   90.00
#
_symmetry.space_group_name_H-M   'P 1'
#
loop_
_entity.id
_entity.type
_entity.pdbx_description
1 polymer ?
#
loop_
_entity_poly.entity_id
_entity_poly.type
_entity_poly.pdbx_seq_one_letter_code
_entity_poly.pdbx_strand_id
1 'polypeptide(L)'
;MSLTSVDLLEELRVALDGAEPLIAGRIVDIEMARLRVLVDPLQFRPEFASLIESAVADTEPTRAITVRVARTGKSARIDVVNEGDGARLDNVIGSMTLPLAPGASSAADA
;
A
#
# COMPACT_ATOMS: atom_id res chain seq x y z
N MET A 1 -20.43 -7.23 -3.83
CA MET A 1 -19.01 -6.88 -4.08
C MET A 1 -18.80 -6.53 -5.53
N SER A 2 -18.21 -5.37 -5.80
CA SER A 2 -17.99 -4.89 -7.16
C SER A 2 -16.51 -4.67 -7.40
N LEU A 3 -15.88 -5.56 -8.18
CA LEU A 3 -14.49 -5.39 -8.55
C LEU A 3 -14.38 -4.37 -9.68
N THR A 4 -13.51 -3.40 -9.50
CA THR A 4 -13.27 -2.33 -10.45
C THR A 4 -11.79 -2.24 -10.75
N SER A 5 -11.46 -1.98 -12.01
CA SER A 5 -10.07 -1.71 -12.39
C SER A 5 -9.72 -0.30 -11.96
N VAL A 6 -8.74 -0.17 -11.09
CA VAL A 6 -8.33 1.13 -10.54
C VAL A 6 -6.83 1.31 -10.66
N ASP A 7 -6.40 2.57 -10.70
CA ASP A 7 -4.98 2.92 -10.56
C ASP A 7 -4.63 2.75 -9.07
N LEU A 8 -3.75 1.81 -8.76
CA LEU A 8 -3.46 1.49 -7.37
C LEU A 8 -2.83 2.67 -6.63
N LEU A 9 -1.96 3.44 -7.27
CA LEU A 9 -1.34 4.60 -6.62
C LEU A 9 -2.40 5.61 -6.19
N GLU A 10 -3.37 5.86 -7.05
CA GLU A 10 -4.50 6.75 -6.77
C GLU A 10 -5.31 6.25 -5.58
N GLU A 11 -5.62 4.94 -5.55
CA GLU A 11 -6.36 4.34 -4.45
C GLU A 11 -5.61 4.40 -3.13
N LEU A 12 -4.29 4.21 -3.16
CA LEU A 12 -3.48 4.32 -1.96
C LEU A 12 -3.51 5.75 -1.42
N ARG A 13 -3.43 6.75 -2.30
CA ARG A 13 -3.50 8.14 -1.89
C ARG A 13 -4.84 8.50 -1.26
N VAL A 14 -5.93 8.04 -1.86
CA VAL A 14 -7.27 8.26 -1.32
C VAL A 14 -7.41 7.62 0.06
N ALA A 15 -6.92 6.39 0.18
CA ALA A 15 -6.97 5.67 1.45
C ALA A 15 -6.13 6.36 2.54
N LEU A 16 -4.96 6.86 2.17
CA LEU A 16 -4.10 7.58 3.12
C LEU A 16 -4.72 8.91 3.55
N ASP A 17 -5.35 9.62 2.64
CA ASP A 17 -6.07 10.84 2.98
C ASP A 17 -7.19 10.57 3.99
N GLY A 18 -7.91 9.47 3.79
CA GLY A 18 -8.96 9.06 4.72
C GLY A 18 -8.42 8.63 6.08
N ALA A 19 -7.17 8.21 6.14
CA ALA A 19 -6.51 7.78 7.36
C ALA A 19 -5.68 8.90 8.02
N GLU A 20 -5.76 10.12 7.53
CA GLU A 20 -4.97 11.25 8.02
C GLU A 20 -4.99 11.40 9.54
N PRO A 21 -6.13 11.28 10.24
CA PRO A 21 -6.13 11.36 11.70
C PRO A 21 -5.30 10.29 12.37
N LEU A 22 -5.15 9.12 11.75
CA LEU A 22 -4.37 8.02 12.30
C LEU A 22 -2.87 8.22 12.10
N ILE A 23 -2.49 8.80 10.98
CA ILE A 23 -1.08 9.00 10.65
C ILE A 23 -0.51 10.32 11.17
N ALA A 24 -1.37 11.29 11.45
CA ALA A 24 -1.09 12.51 12.23
C ALA A 24 0.35 13.04 12.15
N GLY A 25 0.75 13.51 10.98
CA GLY A 25 2.07 14.12 10.79
C GLY A 25 3.20 13.15 10.57
N ARG A 26 2.94 11.85 10.48
CA ARG A 26 3.97 10.88 10.15
C ARG A 26 4.34 10.96 8.68
N ILE A 27 5.58 10.63 8.39
CA ILE A 27 6.04 10.50 7.02
C ILE A 27 5.63 9.12 6.51
N VAL A 28 4.82 9.10 5.47
CA VAL A 28 4.42 7.87 4.80
C VAL A 28 4.82 7.98 3.33
N ASP A 29 5.79 7.19 2.94
CA ASP A 29 6.29 7.16 1.57
C ASP A 29 5.66 6.01 0.79
N ILE A 30 5.46 6.21 -0.50
CA ILE A 30 4.97 5.16 -1.38
C ILE A 30 6.05 4.88 -2.42
N GLU A 31 6.49 3.61 -2.47
CA GLU A 31 7.47 3.15 -3.45
C GLU A 31 6.79 2.15 -4.39
N MET A 32 6.49 2.57 -5.60
CA MET A 32 5.85 1.70 -6.58
C MET A 32 5.93 2.25 -7.99
N ALA A 33 5.91 1.34 -8.97
CA ALA A 33 5.57 1.70 -10.34
C ALA A 33 4.04 1.72 -10.44
N ARG A 34 3.51 2.41 -11.43
CA ARG A 34 2.06 2.46 -11.61
C ARG A 34 1.53 1.10 -12.06
N LEU A 35 0.50 0.64 -11.39
CA LEU A 35 -0.17 -0.63 -11.68
C LEU A 35 -1.67 -0.42 -11.58
N ARG A 36 -2.40 -1.16 -12.39
CA ARG A 36 -3.85 -1.23 -12.27
C ARG A 36 -4.23 -2.56 -11.64
N VAL A 37 -5.14 -2.51 -10.70
CA VAL A 37 -5.59 -3.69 -9.95
C VAL A 37 -7.11 -3.79 -9.97
N LEU A 38 -7.59 -4.99 -9.68
CA LEU A 38 -9.03 -5.22 -9.51
C LEU A 38 -9.34 -5.21 -8.02
N VAL A 39 -10.13 -4.25 -7.59
CA VAL A 39 -10.53 -4.14 -6.19
C VAL A 39 -11.97 -3.66 -6.10
N ASP A 40 -12.59 -3.94 -4.97
CA ASP A 40 -13.79 -3.23 -4.55
C ASP A 40 -13.31 -2.09 -3.65
N PRO A 41 -13.38 -0.83 -4.11
CA PRO A 41 -12.84 0.29 -3.33
C PRO A 41 -13.44 0.42 -1.94
N LEU A 42 -14.70 0.03 -1.79
CA LEU A 42 -15.37 0.11 -0.49
C LEU A 42 -14.81 -0.90 0.52
N GLN A 43 -14.26 -2.01 0.03
CA GLN A 43 -13.58 -3.00 0.89
C GLN A 43 -12.10 -2.70 1.04
N PHE A 44 -11.46 -2.29 -0.04
CA PHE A 44 -10.02 -2.06 -0.05
C PHE A 44 -9.61 -0.97 0.93
N ARG A 45 -10.31 0.16 0.91
CA ARG A 45 -9.92 1.32 1.72
C ARG A 45 -9.88 1.05 3.21
N PRO A 46 -10.92 0.44 3.82
CA PRO A 46 -10.84 0.12 5.24
C PRO A 46 -9.80 -0.97 5.56
N GLU A 47 -9.59 -1.94 4.67
CA GLU A 47 -8.56 -2.95 4.88
C GLU A 47 -7.17 -2.36 4.87
N PHE A 48 -6.89 -1.49 3.91
CA PHE A 48 -5.61 -0.80 3.84
C PHE A 48 -5.43 0.14 5.04
N ALA A 49 -6.49 0.84 5.45
CA ALA A 49 -6.43 1.71 6.62
C ALA A 49 -6.08 0.93 7.88
N SER A 50 -6.62 -0.29 8.05
CA SER A 50 -6.27 -1.16 9.17
C SER A 50 -4.79 -1.52 9.16
N LEU A 51 -4.25 -1.78 7.98
CA LEU A 51 -2.84 -2.10 7.82
C LEU A 51 -1.96 -0.91 8.26
N ILE A 52 -2.33 0.28 7.83
CA ILE A 52 -1.64 1.51 8.20
C ILE A 52 -1.76 1.78 9.71
N GLU A 53 -2.93 1.56 10.27
CA GLU A 53 -3.15 1.72 11.71
C GLU A 53 -2.23 0.81 12.52
N SER A 54 -2.09 -0.45 12.12
CA SER A 54 -1.18 -1.39 12.75
C SER A 54 0.27 -0.93 12.63
N ALA A 55 0.66 -0.42 11.46
CA ALA A 55 2.01 0.08 11.23
C ALA A 55 2.31 1.28 12.11
N VAL A 56 1.35 2.19 12.25
CA VAL A 56 1.50 3.37 13.11
C VAL A 56 1.67 2.93 14.56
N ALA A 57 0.88 1.95 15.01
CA ALA A 57 0.98 1.47 16.38
C ALA A 57 2.33 0.81 16.68
N ASP A 58 2.91 0.15 15.68
CA ASP A 58 4.16 -0.59 15.86
C ASP A 58 5.41 0.21 15.51
N THR A 59 5.26 1.47 15.12
CA THR A 59 6.37 2.29 14.66
C THR A 59 6.51 3.53 15.54
N GLU A 60 7.73 3.81 15.98
CA GLU A 60 8.00 5.01 16.76
C GLU A 60 7.63 6.27 15.97
N PRO A 61 7.11 7.30 16.65
CA PRO A 61 6.62 8.52 15.97
C PRO A 61 7.63 9.21 15.06
N THR A 62 8.91 9.05 15.31
CA THR A 62 9.97 9.70 14.53
C THR A 62 10.39 8.89 13.32
N ARG A 63 9.89 7.68 13.16
CA ARG A 63 10.30 6.81 12.07
C ARG A 63 9.30 6.83 10.93
N ALA A 64 9.82 6.75 9.72
CA ALA A 64 9.01 6.74 8.52
C ALA A 64 8.36 5.36 8.32
N ILE A 65 7.22 5.39 7.64
CA ILE A 65 6.52 4.20 7.20
C ILE A 65 6.55 4.23 5.67
N THR A 66 6.84 3.10 5.07
CA THR A 66 6.89 2.99 3.61
C THR A 66 5.88 1.95 3.14
N VAL A 67 5.12 2.32 2.13
CA VAL A 67 4.22 1.41 1.42
C VAL A 67 4.94 1.00 0.14
N ARG A 68 5.36 -0.26 0.07
CA ARG A 68 6.04 -0.81 -1.11
C ARG A 68 5.10 -1.68 -1.89
N VAL A 69 5.05 -1.46 -3.18
CA VAL A 69 4.22 -2.28 -4.07
C VAL A 69 5.11 -2.93 -5.11
N ALA A 70 5.01 -4.24 -5.18
CA ALA A 70 5.76 -5.02 -6.17
C ALA A 70 4.78 -5.88 -6.95
N ARG A 71 5.06 -6.03 -8.23
CA ARG A 71 4.33 -6.94 -9.07
C ARG A 71 4.89 -8.34 -8.86
N THR A 72 4.02 -9.30 -8.56
CA THR A 72 4.41 -10.70 -8.31
C THR A 72 3.50 -11.59 -9.15
N GLY A 73 3.98 -12.03 -10.31
CA GLY A 73 3.16 -12.82 -11.22
C GLY A 73 1.97 -12.01 -11.72
N LYS A 74 0.77 -12.48 -11.39
CA LYS A 74 -0.49 -11.83 -11.80
C LYS A 74 -1.10 -10.98 -10.69
N SER A 75 -0.30 -10.66 -9.67
CA SER A 75 -0.77 -9.94 -8.50
C SER A 75 0.11 -8.74 -8.22
N ALA A 76 -0.44 -7.79 -7.49
CA ALA A 76 0.31 -6.72 -6.86
C ALA A 76 0.40 -7.04 -5.37
N ARG A 77 1.60 -7.04 -4.83
CA ARG A 77 1.81 -7.23 -3.40
C ARG A 77 2.11 -5.88 -2.77
N ILE A 78 1.35 -5.54 -1.76
CA ILE A 78 1.53 -4.31 -1.00
C ILE A 78 2.14 -4.69 0.35
N ASP A 79 3.32 -4.18 0.64
CA ASP A 79 3.96 -4.36 1.93
C ASP A 79 4.01 -3.01 2.63
N VAL A 80 3.61 -2.98 3.89
CA VAL A 80 3.79 -1.81 4.74
C VAL A 80 4.97 -2.09 5.64
N VAL A 81 6.02 -1.28 5.52
CA VAL A 81 7.26 -1.48 6.25
C VAL A 81 7.57 -0.26 7.08
N ASN A 82 8.20 -0.47 8.22
CA ASN A 82 8.73 0.64 9.00
C ASN A 82 10.24 0.72 8.82
N GLU A 83 10.76 1.91 9.07
CA GLU A 83 12.19 2.15 9.01
C GLU A 83 12.91 1.34 10.08
N GLY A 84 13.95 0.62 9.70
CA GLY A 84 14.74 -0.14 10.63
C GLY A 84 15.69 0.71 11.46
N ASP A 85 16.26 0.12 12.48
CA ASP A 85 17.21 0.77 13.37
C ASP A 85 18.63 0.70 12.81
N GLY A 86 19.18 1.84 12.38
CA GLY A 86 20.56 1.91 11.94
C GLY A 86 20.91 0.85 10.90
N ALA A 87 21.70 -0.15 11.26
CA ALA A 87 22.11 -1.21 10.36
C ALA A 87 21.08 -2.28 10.14
N ARG A 88 19.96 -2.24 10.82
CA ARG A 88 18.90 -3.24 10.68
C ARG A 88 18.11 -3.04 9.39
N LEU A 89 17.65 -4.17 8.86
CA LEU A 89 16.73 -4.12 7.72
C LEU A 89 15.37 -3.60 8.16
N ASP A 90 14.67 -2.97 7.22
CA ASP A 90 13.30 -2.54 7.45
C ASP A 90 12.42 -3.74 7.80
N ASN A 91 11.46 -3.52 8.68
CA ASN A 91 10.54 -4.57 9.10
C ASN A 91 9.21 -4.45 8.35
N VAL A 92 8.77 -5.57 7.80
CA VAL A 92 7.44 -5.64 7.20
C VAL A 92 6.42 -5.79 8.32
N ILE A 93 5.54 -4.79 8.45
CA ILE A 93 4.48 -4.79 9.46
C ILE A 93 3.31 -5.64 8.99
N GLY A 94 2.98 -5.53 7.72
CA GLY A 94 1.87 -6.29 7.16
C GLY A 94 1.88 -6.23 5.65
N SER A 95 1.11 -7.10 5.04
CA SER A 95 1.04 -7.23 3.59
C SER A 95 -0.36 -7.53 3.13
N MET A 96 -0.65 -7.15 1.90
CA MET A 96 -1.86 -7.60 1.22
C MET A 96 -1.57 -7.81 -0.25
N THR A 97 -2.36 -8.64 -0.90
CA THR A 97 -2.17 -8.99 -2.30
C THR A 97 -3.45 -8.72 -3.06
N LEU A 98 -3.33 -8.10 -4.21
CA LEU A 98 -4.46 -7.75 -5.07
C LEU A 98 -4.22 -8.30 -6.47
N PRO A 99 -5.28 -8.78 -7.16
CA PRO A 99 -5.12 -9.21 -8.54
C PRO A 99 -4.87 -8.03 -9.46
N LEU A 100 -3.96 -8.20 -10.41
CA LEU A 100 -3.75 -7.20 -11.45
C LEU A 100 -4.98 -7.13 -12.36
N ALA A 101 -5.29 -5.94 -12.84
CA ALA A 101 -6.38 -5.76 -13.77
C ALA A 101 -6.00 -6.37 -15.13
N PRO A 102 -7.00 -6.87 -15.90
CA PRO A 102 -6.74 -7.38 -17.23
C PRO A 102 -6.06 -6.33 -18.11
N GLY A 103 -5.01 -6.73 -18.79
CA GLY A 103 -4.25 -5.83 -19.68
C GLY A 103 -3.25 -4.94 -18.97
N ALA A 104 -3.25 -4.89 -17.64
CA ALA A 104 -2.32 -4.05 -16.89
C ALA A 104 -0.87 -4.36 -17.20
N SER A 105 -0.53 -5.65 -17.27
CA SER A 105 0.83 -6.05 -17.54
C SER A 105 1.26 -5.70 -18.96
N SER A 106 0.40 -5.82 -19.95
CA SER A 106 0.80 -5.46 -21.31
C SER A 106 1.09 -3.97 -21.42
N ALA A 107 0.31 -3.15 -20.75
CA ALA A 107 0.56 -1.71 -20.74
C ALA A 107 1.90 -1.38 -20.05
N ALA A 108 2.19 -2.09 -18.97
CA ALA A 108 3.43 -1.88 -18.24
C ALA A 108 4.65 -2.39 -18.99
N ASP A 109 4.47 -3.44 -19.76
CA ASP A 109 5.56 -4.12 -20.46
C ASP A 109 5.80 -3.55 -21.86
N ALA A 110 4.90 -2.75 -22.31
CA ALA A 110 4.98 -2.16 -23.65
C ALA A 110 6.12 -1.14 -23.75
#